data_2c2ea12e20ada5c20970832e736dbd08
#
_entry.id   2c2ea12e20ada5c20970832e736dbd08
#
_cell.length_a   1.000
_cell.length_b   1.000
_cell.length_c   1.000
_cell.angle_alpha   90.00
_cell.angle_beta   90.00
_cell.angle_gamma   90.00
#
_symmetry.space_group_name_H-M   'P 1'
#
loop_
_entity.id
_entity.type
_entity.pdbx_description
1 polymer ?
#
loop_
_entity_poly.entity_id
_entity_poly.type
_entity_poly.pdbx_seq_one_letter_code
_entity_poly.pdbx_strand_id
1 'polypeptide(L)'
;VSPALIGHSVLRQLGLLPRTLVVDLGCAVAPATVHLRLPPPEAVGPAACLSSGAAMGRQRVLALLERGRRWGRQWPKNEPLLLAECVPGGTSTALAVLLGLGLAAEGLVSGSLLQPAHGLKSRLARQGLAAACLEIDARGVDPLAVLAAVGDPMQALAAGLTWEASARGVPVLLAGGSQMAAVLALALALAPADQRQQLASQAVVATTAWLAEEPHSDLAELLALISQRWRVRAQLTVASLRFDHCRSQALRDYERGYVKEGVGAGGFALLWELSGRPAAELAALCDADCERLLNSPWLGGA
;
A
#
# COMPACT_ATOMS: atom_id res chain seq x y z
N VAL A 1 -11.40 -4.32 -14.90
CA VAL A 1 -11.59 -2.97 -14.33
C VAL A 1 -10.60 -2.77 -13.20
N SER A 2 -9.96 -1.59 -13.13
CA SER A 2 -8.99 -1.25 -12.09
C SER A 2 -9.67 -1.13 -10.72
N PRO A 3 -9.00 -1.56 -9.62
CA PRO A 3 -9.47 -1.34 -8.24
C PRO A 3 -9.70 0.14 -7.89
N ALA A 4 -9.10 1.07 -8.63
CA ALA A 4 -9.37 2.51 -8.48
C ALA A 4 -10.86 2.88 -8.63
N LEU A 5 -11.66 2.06 -9.32
CA LEU A 5 -13.11 2.23 -9.43
C LEU A 5 -13.78 2.25 -8.05
N ILE A 6 -13.39 1.33 -7.15
CA ILE A 6 -13.96 1.24 -5.80
C ILE A 6 -13.69 2.54 -5.04
N GLY A 7 -12.42 2.98 -5.02
CA GLY A 7 -12.04 4.24 -4.38
C GLY A 7 -12.77 5.45 -4.96
N HIS A 8 -12.86 5.53 -6.30
CA HIS A 8 -13.58 6.61 -6.97
C HIS A 8 -15.07 6.63 -6.59
N SER A 9 -15.75 5.47 -6.62
CA SER A 9 -17.17 5.36 -6.27
C SER A 9 -17.42 5.80 -4.83
N VAL A 10 -16.59 5.36 -3.88
CA VAL A 10 -16.68 5.74 -2.48
C VAL A 10 -16.45 7.24 -2.29
N LEU A 11 -15.34 7.77 -2.80
CA LEU A 11 -14.97 9.18 -2.62
C LEU A 11 -16.00 10.12 -3.24
N ARG A 12 -16.51 9.79 -4.42
CA ARG A 12 -17.56 10.55 -5.10
C ARG A 12 -18.85 10.56 -4.29
N GLN A 13 -19.30 9.38 -3.84
CA GLN A 13 -20.59 9.25 -3.15
C GLN A 13 -20.57 9.85 -1.74
N LEU A 14 -19.42 9.82 -1.06
CA LEU A 14 -19.24 10.45 0.24
C LEU A 14 -18.85 11.94 0.16
N GLY A 15 -18.70 12.51 -1.05
CA GLY A 15 -18.28 13.89 -1.25
C GLY A 15 -16.83 14.17 -0.82
N LEU A 16 -15.97 13.14 -0.82
CA LEU A 16 -14.59 13.23 -0.33
C LEU A 16 -13.54 13.48 -1.44
N LEU A 17 -13.94 13.55 -2.71
CA LEU A 17 -13.02 13.87 -3.81
C LEU A 17 -12.21 15.15 -3.56
N PRO A 18 -12.80 16.27 -3.08
CA PRO A 18 -12.04 17.49 -2.79
C PRO A 18 -11.05 17.37 -1.63
N ARG A 19 -11.17 16.33 -0.81
CA ARG A 19 -10.27 16.02 0.31
C ARG A 19 -9.22 14.97 -0.05
N THR A 20 -9.16 14.55 -1.31
CA THR A 20 -8.22 13.54 -1.81
C THR A 20 -7.04 14.23 -2.46
N LEU A 21 -5.84 13.86 -2.05
CA LEU A 21 -4.59 14.32 -2.66
C LEU A 21 -3.91 13.15 -3.37
N VAL A 22 -3.74 13.27 -4.67
CA VAL A 22 -2.88 12.38 -5.47
C VAL A 22 -1.47 12.96 -5.48
N VAL A 23 -0.48 12.16 -5.09
CA VAL A 23 0.93 12.59 -5.00
C VAL A 23 1.75 11.84 -6.05
N ASP A 24 2.35 12.58 -6.97
CA ASP A 24 3.31 12.06 -7.94
C ASP A 24 4.72 12.08 -7.35
N LEU A 25 5.27 10.90 -7.13
CA LEU A 25 6.61 10.67 -6.58
C LEU A 25 7.67 10.40 -7.66
N GLY A 26 7.39 10.80 -8.89
CA GLY A 26 8.26 10.58 -10.04
C GLY A 26 7.77 9.46 -10.96
N CYS A 27 6.47 9.41 -11.22
CA CYS A 27 5.90 8.49 -12.20
C CYS A 27 6.51 8.74 -13.59
N ALA A 28 6.72 7.66 -14.38
CA ALA A 28 7.16 7.75 -15.78
C ALA A 28 6.13 8.48 -16.64
N VAL A 29 4.83 8.25 -16.35
CA VAL A 29 3.70 8.96 -16.93
C VAL A 29 2.95 9.65 -15.81
N ALA A 30 2.75 10.95 -15.91
CA ALA A 30 2.03 11.72 -14.90
C ALA A 30 0.58 11.23 -14.75
N PRO A 31 0.03 11.25 -13.52
CA PRO A 31 -1.38 10.92 -13.31
C PRO A 31 -2.30 11.82 -14.14
N ALA A 32 -3.29 11.25 -14.81
CA ALA A 32 -4.27 11.99 -15.62
C ALA A 32 -5.37 12.67 -14.76
N THR A 33 -5.02 13.11 -13.57
CA THR A 33 -5.91 13.83 -12.64
C THR A 33 -5.14 14.95 -11.95
N VAL A 34 -5.83 15.82 -11.22
CA VAL A 34 -5.17 16.82 -10.39
C VAL A 34 -4.25 16.13 -9.37
N HIS A 35 -2.98 16.47 -9.36
CA HIS A 35 -1.98 15.85 -8.51
C HIS A 35 -0.92 16.86 -8.05
N LEU A 36 -0.25 16.52 -6.97
CA LEU A 36 0.94 17.20 -6.48
C LEU A 36 2.19 16.42 -6.90
N ARG A 37 2.96 16.93 -7.83
CA ARG A 37 4.30 16.41 -8.10
C ARG A 37 5.28 16.99 -7.10
N LEU A 38 6.01 16.15 -6.38
CA LEU A 38 7.04 16.62 -5.47
C LEU A 38 8.27 17.13 -6.24
N PRO A 39 9.02 18.12 -5.67
CA PRO A 39 10.25 18.61 -6.30
C PRO A 39 11.40 17.58 -6.17
N PRO A 40 12.48 17.73 -6.97
CA PRO A 40 13.72 17.02 -6.69
C PRO A 40 14.26 17.32 -5.28
N PRO A 41 14.92 16.36 -4.59
CA PRO A 41 15.26 15.01 -5.10
C PRO A 41 14.15 13.97 -4.92
N GLU A 42 12.95 14.33 -4.45
CA GLU A 42 11.88 13.38 -4.12
C GLU A 42 11.27 12.73 -5.38
N ALA A 43 10.92 13.52 -6.41
CA ALA A 43 10.26 13.04 -7.63
C ALA A 43 11.13 13.18 -8.88
N VAL A 44 12.27 12.50 -8.90
CA VAL A 44 13.23 12.50 -10.03
C VAL A 44 13.01 11.40 -11.06
N GLY A 45 11.96 10.60 -10.93
CA GLY A 45 11.63 9.47 -11.79
C GLY A 45 11.27 8.21 -11.02
N PRO A 46 10.93 7.10 -11.68
CA PRO A 46 10.73 5.81 -11.03
C PRO A 46 11.97 5.35 -10.25
N ALA A 47 11.78 4.45 -9.29
CA ALA A 47 12.89 3.73 -8.70
C ALA A 47 13.55 2.83 -9.76
N ALA A 48 14.84 2.58 -9.63
CA ALA A 48 15.52 1.58 -10.43
C ALA A 48 15.04 0.17 -10.06
N CYS A 49 15.32 -0.82 -10.91
CA CYS A 49 14.96 -2.20 -10.63
C CYS A 49 15.56 -2.65 -9.30
N LEU A 50 14.70 -3.18 -8.41
CA LEU A 50 15.12 -3.63 -7.09
C LEU A 50 16.28 -4.66 -7.13
N SER A 51 16.37 -5.47 -8.19
CA SER A 51 17.44 -6.46 -8.34
C SER A 51 18.84 -5.85 -8.49
N SER A 52 18.93 -4.54 -8.75
CA SER A 52 20.20 -3.82 -8.82
C SER A 52 20.85 -3.58 -7.44
N GLY A 53 20.08 -3.67 -6.35
CA GLY A 53 20.52 -3.26 -5.01
C GLY A 53 20.72 -1.76 -4.84
N ALA A 54 20.25 -0.95 -5.81
CA ALA A 54 20.40 0.50 -5.85
C ALA A 54 19.10 1.15 -6.38
N ALA A 55 17.96 0.79 -5.79
CA ALA A 55 16.64 1.25 -6.24
C ALA A 55 16.48 2.77 -6.15
N MET A 56 17.05 3.39 -5.12
CA MET A 56 17.02 4.85 -4.92
C MET A 56 18.32 5.37 -4.31
N GLY A 57 18.71 6.60 -4.64
CA GLY A 57 19.78 7.27 -3.91
C GLY A 57 19.37 7.56 -2.45
N ARG A 58 20.32 7.41 -1.51
CA ARG A 58 20.08 7.65 -0.08
C ARG A 58 19.50 9.05 0.21
N GLN A 59 19.96 10.06 -0.52
CA GLN A 59 19.44 11.44 -0.38
C GLN A 59 17.95 11.53 -0.72
N ARG A 60 17.51 10.81 -1.76
CA ARG A 60 16.08 10.73 -2.12
C ARG A 60 15.26 10.06 -1.03
N VAL A 61 15.74 8.95 -0.48
CA VAL A 61 15.07 8.24 0.64
C VAL A 61 14.89 9.17 1.83
N LEU A 62 15.95 9.88 2.24
CA LEU A 62 15.91 10.83 3.35
C LEU A 62 14.93 11.98 3.09
N ALA A 63 14.92 12.55 1.88
CA ALA A 63 14.01 13.62 1.51
C ALA A 63 12.55 13.19 1.55
N LEU A 64 12.23 12.02 1.00
CA LEU A 64 10.88 11.44 1.01
C LEU A 64 10.41 11.14 2.44
N LEU A 65 11.27 10.49 3.24
CA LEU A 65 10.97 10.17 4.63
C LEU A 65 10.68 11.46 5.43
N GLU A 66 11.55 12.47 5.32
CA GLU A 66 11.36 13.73 6.05
C GLU A 66 10.15 14.53 5.54
N ARG A 67 9.81 14.44 4.26
CA ARG A 67 8.56 14.97 3.71
C ARG A 67 7.35 14.32 4.38
N GLY A 68 7.33 12.99 4.44
CA GLY A 68 6.27 12.23 5.11
C GLY A 68 6.16 12.59 6.59
N ARG A 69 7.29 12.62 7.30
CA ARG A 69 7.34 13.01 8.71
C ARG A 69 6.79 14.42 8.94
N ARG A 70 7.19 15.38 8.10
CA ARG A 70 6.69 16.76 8.20
C ARG A 70 5.18 16.83 7.99
N TRP A 71 4.64 16.12 7.00
CA TRP A 71 3.19 16.05 6.78
C TRP A 71 2.48 15.40 7.97
N GLY A 72 3.03 14.28 8.51
CA GLY A 72 2.49 13.63 9.70
C GLY A 72 2.46 14.54 10.93
N ARG A 73 3.53 15.31 11.15
CA ARG A 73 3.58 16.31 12.25
C ARG A 73 2.55 17.45 12.09
N GLN A 74 2.23 17.81 10.86
CA GLN A 74 1.28 18.90 10.54
C GLN A 74 -0.15 18.39 10.37
N TRP A 75 -0.38 17.06 10.30
CA TRP A 75 -1.72 16.52 10.09
C TRP A 75 -2.66 16.87 11.25
N PRO A 76 -3.91 17.31 10.98
CA PRO A 76 -4.86 17.63 12.04
C PRO A 76 -5.17 16.39 12.89
N LYS A 77 -5.10 16.52 14.22
CA LYS A 77 -5.28 15.38 15.14
C LYS A 77 -6.68 14.77 15.13
N ASN A 78 -7.67 15.56 14.76
CA ASN A 78 -9.08 15.15 14.68
C ASN A 78 -9.49 14.62 13.30
N GLU A 79 -8.55 14.49 12.37
CA GLU A 79 -8.81 14.00 11.02
C GLU A 79 -8.08 12.67 10.81
N PRO A 80 -8.82 11.54 10.65
CA PRO A 80 -8.19 10.28 10.29
C PRO A 80 -7.53 10.39 8.91
N LEU A 81 -6.44 9.66 8.72
CA LEU A 81 -5.67 9.62 7.48
C LEU A 81 -5.86 8.27 6.78
N LEU A 82 -6.28 8.26 5.52
CA LEU A 82 -6.28 7.08 4.67
C LEU A 82 -5.13 7.20 3.66
N LEU A 83 -4.24 6.22 3.64
CA LEU A 83 -3.15 6.08 2.69
C LEU A 83 -3.43 4.94 1.72
N ALA A 84 -3.42 5.23 0.42
CA ALA A 84 -3.53 4.26 -0.66
C ALA A 84 -2.36 4.44 -1.63
N GLU A 85 -2.03 3.40 -2.41
CA GLU A 85 -0.91 3.42 -3.34
C GLU A 85 -1.27 2.85 -4.71
N CYS A 86 -0.52 3.26 -5.72
CA CYS A 86 -0.54 2.68 -7.05
C CYS A 86 0.91 2.53 -7.55
N VAL A 87 1.57 1.43 -7.15
CA VAL A 87 2.97 1.15 -7.50
C VAL A 87 3.06 -0.10 -8.36
N PRO A 88 3.35 0.02 -9.66
CA PRO A 88 3.59 -1.15 -10.50
C PRO A 88 4.74 -2.00 -9.95
N GLY A 89 4.48 -3.31 -9.77
CA GLY A 89 5.46 -4.22 -9.17
C GLY A 89 5.65 -4.07 -7.66
N GLY A 90 4.82 -3.27 -6.99
CA GLY A 90 4.91 -2.92 -5.57
C GLY A 90 4.96 -4.11 -4.61
N THR A 91 4.34 -5.23 -4.95
CA THR A 91 4.43 -6.44 -4.12
C THR A 91 5.83 -7.09 -4.14
N SER A 92 6.64 -6.84 -5.17
CA SER A 92 8.03 -7.29 -5.21
C SER A 92 8.93 -6.40 -4.35
N THR A 93 8.75 -5.07 -4.40
CA THR A 93 9.46 -4.14 -3.50
C THR A 93 9.05 -4.34 -2.05
N ALA A 94 7.75 -4.63 -1.78
CA ALA A 94 7.27 -4.98 -0.45
C ALA A 94 8.00 -6.22 0.11
N LEU A 95 8.06 -7.31 -0.66
CA LEU A 95 8.78 -8.53 -0.23
C LEU A 95 10.26 -8.22 0.07
N ALA A 96 10.92 -7.50 -0.84
CA ALA A 96 12.35 -7.21 -0.69
C ALA A 96 12.65 -6.36 0.56
N VAL A 97 11.82 -5.36 0.83
CA VAL A 97 11.91 -4.54 2.04
C VAL A 97 11.65 -5.37 3.30
N LEU A 98 10.62 -6.20 3.31
CA LEU A 98 10.30 -7.06 4.46
C LEU A 98 11.44 -8.04 4.79
N LEU A 99 12.02 -8.68 3.76
CA LEU A 99 13.21 -9.54 3.91
C LEU A 99 14.42 -8.76 4.44
N GLY A 100 14.68 -7.57 3.86
CA GLY A 100 15.76 -6.69 4.32
C GLY A 100 15.57 -6.19 5.76
N LEU A 101 14.35 -6.12 6.27
CA LEU A 101 14.05 -5.82 7.67
C LEU A 101 14.10 -7.06 8.59
N GLY A 102 14.45 -8.23 8.06
CA GLY A 102 14.60 -9.47 8.82
C GLY A 102 13.27 -10.18 9.10
N LEU A 103 12.30 -10.09 8.21
CA LEU A 103 11.02 -10.79 8.29
C LEU A 103 10.98 -11.94 7.27
N ALA A 104 10.62 -13.14 7.70
CA ALA A 104 10.50 -14.32 6.83
C ALA A 104 9.22 -14.25 5.97
N ALA A 105 9.14 -13.25 5.07
CA ALA A 105 7.93 -12.89 4.33
C ALA A 105 7.75 -13.66 3.00
N GLU A 106 8.63 -14.60 2.66
CA GLU A 106 8.52 -15.39 1.44
C GLU A 106 7.25 -16.25 1.46
N GLY A 107 6.54 -16.25 0.35
CA GLY A 107 5.25 -16.96 0.25
C GLY A 107 4.05 -16.21 0.85
N LEU A 108 4.27 -15.17 1.68
CA LEU A 108 3.18 -14.45 2.36
C LEU A 108 2.67 -13.24 1.57
N VAL A 109 3.44 -12.76 0.59
CA VAL A 109 3.13 -11.55 -0.17
C VAL A 109 2.28 -11.88 -1.40
N SER A 110 1.11 -11.25 -1.51
CA SER A 110 0.18 -11.38 -2.64
C SER A 110 0.74 -10.86 -3.97
N GLY A 111 -0.05 -10.91 -5.03
CA GLY A 111 0.26 -10.39 -6.36
C GLY A 111 -0.98 -10.30 -7.25
N SER A 112 -0.81 -9.65 -8.42
CA SER A 112 -1.89 -9.44 -9.40
C SER A 112 -2.24 -10.68 -10.23
N LEU A 113 -1.45 -11.75 -10.15
CA LEU A 113 -1.75 -13.01 -10.82
C LEU A 113 -2.63 -13.89 -9.95
N LEU A 114 -3.42 -14.80 -10.54
CA LEU A 114 -4.18 -15.83 -9.81
C LEU A 114 -3.28 -16.57 -8.82
N GLN A 115 -2.11 -16.98 -9.28
CA GLN A 115 -1.04 -17.49 -8.42
C GLN A 115 0.10 -16.47 -8.40
N PRO A 116 0.42 -15.88 -7.25
CA PRO A 116 1.52 -14.94 -7.15
C PRO A 116 2.84 -15.57 -7.58
N ALA A 117 3.64 -14.84 -8.34
CA ALA A 117 4.93 -15.32 -8.85
C ALA A 117 6.00 -15.35 -7.75
N HIS A 118 5.79 -16.13 -6.67
CA HIS A 118 6.64 -16.18 -5.48
C HIS A 118 8.11 -16.42 -5.82
N GLY A 119 8.41 -17.42 -6.66
CA GLY A 119 9.80 -17.73 -7.05
C GLY A 119 10.51 -16.57 -7.75
N LEU A 120 9.80 -15.82 -8.61
CA LEU A 120 10.36 -14.63 -9.27
C LEU A 120 10.61 -13.52 -8.25
N LYS A 121 9.63 -13.22 -7.40
CA LYS A 121 9.75 -12.17 -6.38
C LYS A 121 10.88 -12.45 -5.41
N SER A 122 10.96 -13.68 -4.86
CA SER A 122 12.03 -14.08 -3.94
C SER A 122 13.40 -13.99 -4.60
N ARG A 123 13.55 -14.45 -5.85
CA ARG A 123 14.81 -14.34 -6.59
C ARG A 123 15.24 -12.88 -6.76
N LEU A 124 14.35 -12.00 -7.21
CA LEU A 124 14.66 -10.58 -7.42
C LEU A 124 15.00 -9.88 -6.10
N ALA A 125 14.25 -10.16 -5.02
CA ALA A 125 14.49 -9.60 -3.70
C ALA A 125 15.86 -10.03 -3.15
N ARG A 126 16.18 -11.32 -3.19
CA ARG A 126 17.47 -11.85 -2.75
C ARG A 126 18.63 -11.30 -3.57
N GLN A 127 18.47 -11.18 -4.90
CA GLN A 127 19.47 -10.59 -5.78
C GLN A 127 19.74 -9.13 -5.41
N GLY A 128 18.71 -8.32 -5.19
CA GLY A 128 18.87 -6.91 -4.83
C GLY A 128 19.52 -6.72 -3.46
N LEU A 129 19.09 -7.48 -2.45
CA LEU A 129 19.72 -7.43 -1.13
C LEU A 129 21.18 -7.85 -1.16
N ALA A 130 21.51 -8.94 -1.88
CA ALA A 130 22.89 -9.39 -2.05
C ALA A 130 23.77 -8.36 -2.79
N ALA A 131 23.24 -7.74 -3.87
CA ALA A 131 23.94 -6.69 -4.60
C ALA A 131 24.26 -5.46 -3.73
N ALA A 132 23.41 -5.17 -2.74
CA ALA A 132 23.61 -4.11 -1.75
C ALA A 132 24.43 -4.56 -0.52
N CYS A 133 24.94 -5.80 -0.48
CA CYS A 133 25.61 -6.39 0.68
C CYS A 133 24.77 -6.34 1.97
N LEU A 134 23.44 -6.49 1.84
CA LEU A 134 22.50 -6.58 2.94
C LEU A 134 22.16 -8.05 3.20
N GLU A 135 22.40 -8.49 4.42
CA GLU A 135 22.05 -9.86 4.85
C GLU A 135 20.56 -9.99 5.13
N ILE A 136 19.96 -11.07 4.63
CA ILE A 136 18.59 -11.44 4.98
C ILE A 136 18.60 -11.97 6.42
N ASP A 137 17.56 -11.64 7.18
CA ASP A 137 17.38 -12.04 8.59
C ASP A 137 18.37 -11.38 9.58
N ALA A 138 19.19 -10.42 9.14
CA ALA A 138 20.08 -9.69 10.04
C ALA A 138 19.27 -8.83 11.03
N ARG A 139 19.66 -8.92 12.29
CA ARG A 139 19.12 -8.01 13.31
C ARG A 139 19.90 -6.69 13.28
N GLY A 140 19.18 -5.55 13.23
CA GLY A 140 19.80 -4.22 13.30
C GLY A 140 20.20 -3.62 11.96
N VAL A 141 19.64 -4.10 10.83
CA VAL A 141 19.84 -3.48 9.52
C VAL A 141 19.26 -2.07 9.52
N ASP A 142 19.98 -1.11 8.92
CA ASP A 142 19.49 0.27 8.71
C ASP A 142 18.30 0.28 7.73
N PRO A 143 17.08 0.63 8.16
CA PRO A 143 15.92 0.67 7.28
C PRO A 143 16.09 1.63 6.09
N LEU A 144 16.92 2.66 6.23
CA LEU A 144 17.24 3.59 5.14
C LEU A 144 18.12 2.93 4.09
N ALA A 145 19.03 2.06 4.50
CA ALA A 145 19.83 1.27 3.57
C ALA A 145 18.96 0.26 2.80
N VAL A 146 18.02 -0.40 3.47
CA VAL A 146 17.04 -1.30 2.83
C VAL A 146 16.18 -0.55 1.82
N LEU A 147 15.63 0.62 2.17
CA LEU A 147 14.84 1.45 1.25
C LEU A 147 15.66 1.90 0.03
N ALA A 148 16.91 2.30 0.23
CA ALA A 148 17.79 2.72 -0.86
C ALA A 148 18.10 1.57 -1.81
N ALA A 149 18.33 0.37 -1.27
CA ALA A 149 18.70 -0.82 -2.02
C ALA A 149 17.53 -1.40 -2.82
N VAL A 150 16.37 -1.61 -2.21
CA VAL A 150 15.29 -2.44 -2.77
C VAL A 150 13.88 -1.84 -2.62
N GLY A 151 13.73 -0.67 -2.02
CA GLY A 151 12.44 -0.02 -1.80
C GLY A 151 11.93 0.80 -2.98
N ASP A 152 10.83 1.49 -2.75
CA ASP A 152 10.25 2.45 -3.70
C ASP A 152 9.92 3.80 -3.03
N PRO A 153 9.70 4.88 -3.80
CA PRO A 153 9.46 6.22 -3.26
C PRO A 153 8.22 6.30 -2.36
N MET A 154 7.16 5.54 -2.69
CA MET A 154 5.92 5.51 -1.91
C MET A 154 6.19 4.99 -0.51
N GLN A 155 6.94 3.91 -0.37
CA GLN A 155 7.26 3.30 0.92
C GLN A 155 7.99 4.28 1.84
N ALA A 156 8.96 5.04 1.33
CA ALA A 156 9.71 6.01 2.11
C ALA A 156 8.82 7.17 2.62
N LEU A 157 8.00 7.75 1.74
CA LEU A 157 7.08 8.83 2.11
C LEU A 157 6.01 8.35 3.09
N ALA A 158 5.34 7.22 2.75
CA ALA A 158 4.24 6.68 3.54
C ALA A 158 4.69 6.22 4.94
N ALA A 159 5.87 5.60 5.06
CA ALA A 159 6.42 5.20 6.36
C ALA A 159 6.66 6.40 7.29
N GLY A 160 7.24 7.49 6.77
CA GLY A 160 7.44 8.71 7.53
C GLY A 160 6.13 9.37 7.95
N LEU A 161 5.16 9.43 7.05
CA LEU A 161 3.83 9.97 7.31
C LEU A 161 3.08 9.15 8.36
N THR A 162 3.07 7.82 8.20
CA THR A 162 2.46 6.89 9.15
C THR A 162 3.08 7.03 10.54
N TRP A 163 4.41 7.03 10.64
CA TRP A 163 5.09 7.16 11.91
C TRP A 163 4.66 8.42 12.67
N GLU A 164 4.87 9.60 12.08
CA GLU A 164 4.63 10.87 12.79
C GLU A 164 3.14 11.12 13.06
N ALA A 165 2.24 10.76 12.14
CA ALA A 165 0.80 10.90 12.36
C ALA A 165 0.34 10.00 13.51
N SER A 166 0.72 8.71 13.48
CA SER A 166 0.33 7.75 14.51
C SER A 166 0.94 8.06 15.88
N ALA A 167 2.21 8.51 15.94
CA ALA A 167 2.86 8.91 17.19
C ALA A 167 2.14 10.08 17.88
N ARG A 168 1.40 10.89 17.12
CA ARG A 168 0.57 11.99 17.62
C ARG A 168 -0.88 11.59 17.95
N GLY A 169 -1.23 10.32 17.79
CA GLY A 169 -2.56 9.79 18.05
C GLY A 169 -3.54 9.97 16.88
N VAL A 170 -3.06 10.28 15.66
CA VAL A 170 -3.91 10.31 14.47
C VAL A 170 -4.17 8.89 13.99
N PRO A 171 -5.43 8.47 13.83
CA PRO A 171 -5.75 7.18 13.22
C PRO A 171 -5.29 7.15 11.75
N VAL A 172 -4.53 6.13 11.38
CA VAL A 172 -4.02 5.92 10.02
C VAL A 172 -4.56 4.62 9.45
N LEU A 173 -5.34 4.71 8.39
CA LEU A 173 -5.82 3.57 7.62
C LEU A 173 -4.85 3.32 6.46
N LEU A 174 -4.06 2.27 6.58
CA LEU A 174 -3.16 1.79 5.55
C LEU A 174 -3.98 0.92 4.57
N ALA A 175 -4.53 1.58 3.53
CA ALA A 175 -5.46 0.97 2.59
C ALA A 175 -4.71 0.14 1.53
N GLY A 176 -4.76 -1.19 1.67
CA GLY A 176 -4.06 -2.13 0.80
C GLY A 176 -3.67 -3.42 1.50
N GLY A 177 -2.76 -4.18 0.90
CA GLY A 177 -2.27 -5.45 1.43
C GLY A 177 -0.77 -5.43 1.74
N SER A 178 -0.01 -6.23 1.00
CA SER A 178 1.44 -6.46 1.23
C SER A 178 2.27 -5.17 1.23
N GLN A 179 1.97 -4.20 0.37
CA GLN A 179 2.66 -2.91 0.34
C GLN A 179 2.41 -2.11 1.63
N MET A 180 1.19 -2.13 2.14
CA MET A 180 0.86 -1.42 3.38
C MET A 180 1.41 -2.11 4.62
N ALA A 181 1.53 -3.45 4.60
CA ALA A 181 2.28 -4.19 5.61
C ALA A 181 3.78 -3.79 5.62
N ALA A 182 4.40 -3.62 4.43
CA ALA A 182 5.78 -3.14 4.33
C ALA A 182 5.92 -1.69 4.83
N VAL A 183 4.96 -0.81 4.55
CA VAL A 183 4.92 0.56 5.10
C VAL A 183 4.85 0.55 6.61
N LEU A 184 3.97 -0.28 7.20
CA LEU A 184 3.87 -0.44 8.66
C LEU A 184 5.18 -0.95 9.27
N ALA A 185 5.78 -1.98 8.66
CA ALA A 185 7.06 -2.54 9.09
C ALA A 185 8.20 -1.49 9.07
N LEU A 186 8.26 -0.68 8.00
CA LEU A 186 9.22 0.42 7.88
C LEU A 186 8.97 1.50 8.94
N ALA A 187 7.73 1.90 9.15
CA ALA A 187 7.38 2.90 10.17
C ALA A 187 7.81 2.42 11.57
N LEU A 188 7.56 1.15 11.90
CA LEU A 188 7.98 0.54 13.17
C LEU A 188 9.51 0.41 13.29
N ALA A 189 10.19 0.09 12.19
CA ALA A 189 11.66 -0.03 12.18
C ALA A 189 12.33 1.34 12.39
N LEU A 190 11.78 2.40 11.79
CA LEU A 190 12.29 3.78 11.88
C LEU A 190 11.93 4.47 13.19
N ALA A 191 10.80 4.14 13.80
CA ALA A 191 10.34 4.75 15.03
C ALA A 191 11.18 4.33 16.24
N PRO A 192 11.42 5.26 17.21
CA PRO A 192 11.96 4.92 18.52
C PRO A 192 11.14 3.82 19.21
N ALA A 193 11.80 2.99 20.01
CA ALA A 193 11.18 1.81 20.61
C ALA A 193 9.95 2.16 21.50
N ASP A 194 10.02 3.27 22.21
CA ASP A 194 8.96 3.79 23.07
C ASP A 194 7.73 4.29 22.31
N GLN A 195 7.86 4.63 21.02
CA GLN A 195 6.74 5.08 20.17
C GLN A 195 6.04 3.94 19.43
N ARG A 196 6.66 2.76 19.31
CA ARG A 196 6.16 1.65 18.47
C ARG A 196 4.77 1.15 18.86
N GLN A 197 4.50 1.06 20.18
CA GLN A 197 3.20 0.61 20.67
C GLN A 197 2.09 1.61 20.31
N GLN A 198 2.36 2.91 20.47
CA GLN A 198 1.44 3.97 20.07
C GLN A 198 1.21 3.93 18.54
N LEU A 199 2.28 3.81 17.76
CA LEU A 199 2.18 3.70 16.31
C LEU A 199 1.29 2.53 15.89
N ALA A 200 1.54 1.33 16.42
CA ALA A 200 0.77 0.14 16.09
C ALA A 200 -0.69 0.22 16.54
N SER A 201 -1.00 0.99 17.60
CA SER A 201 -2.38 1.19 18.05
C SER A 201 -3.18 2.13 17.17
N GLN A 202 -2.52 3.01 16.41
CA GLN A 202 -3.16 4.01 15.55
C GLN A 202 -3.16 3.61 14.07
N ALA A 203 -2.24 2.75 13.63
CA ALA A 203 -2.12 2.33 12.24
C ALA A 203 -2.78 0.96 12.03
N VAL A 204 -3.75 0.90 11.13
CA VAL A 204 -4.51 -0.32 10.79
C VAL A 204 -4.32 -0.62 9.30
N VAL A 205 -3.91 -1.84 8.97
CA VAL A 205 -3.92 -2.32 7.58
C VAL A 205 -5.34 -2.74 7.23
N ALA A 206 -5.89 -2.14 6.17
CA ALA A 206 -7.25 -2.39 5.71
C ALA A 206 -7.22 -2.96 4.30
N THR A 207 -7.77 -4.16 4.13
CA THR A 207 -7.72 -4.88 2.86
C THR A 207 -9.08 -5.43 2.45
N THR A 208 -9.14 -5.98 1.23
CA THR A 208 -10.32 -6.64 0.70
C THR A 208 -10.47 -8.07 1.23
N ALA A 209 -11.69 -8.59 1.20
CA ALA A 209 -11.95 -9.99 1.49
C ALA A 209 -11.26 -10.93 0.48
N TRP A 210 -11.15 -10.54 -0.79
CA TRP A 210 -10.47 -11.33 -1.82
C TRP A 210 -8.98 -11.54 -1.56
N LEU A 211 -8.31 -10.56 -0.95
CA LEU A 211 -6.92 -10.71 -0.55
C LEU A 211 -6.79 -11.48 0.76
N ALA A 212 -7.67 -11.22 1.72
CA ALA A 212 -7.64 -11.89 3.01
C ALA A 212 -7.91 -13.41 2.91
N GLU A 213 -8.66 -13.83 1.89
CA GLU A 213 -9.01 -15.23 1.63
C GLU A 213 -8.15 -15.87 0.54
N GLU A 214 -7.12 -15.18 0.04
CA GLU A 214 -6.25 -15.69 -1.01
C GLU A 214 -5.47 -16.92 -0.53
N PRO A 215 -5.57 -18.09 -1.22
CA PRO A 215 -4.94 -19.32 -0.75
C PRO A 215 -3.42 -19.36 -0.93
N HIS A 216 -2.86 -18.40 -1.68
CA HIS A 216 -1.44 -18.34 -2.06
C HIS A 216 -0.66 -17.20 -1.41
N SER A 217 -1.24 -16.52 -0.44
CA SER A 217 -0.56 -15.50 0.39
C SER A 217 -1.24 -15.45 1.76
N ASP A 218 -0.57 -14.88 2.75
CA ASP A 218 -1.15 -14.75 4.09
C ASP A 218 -0.76 -13.41 4.71
N LEU A 219 -1.66 -12.43 4.56
CA LEU A 219 -1.47 -11.10 5.13
C LEU A 219 -1.58 -11.12 6.66
N ALA A 220 -2.40 -12.00 7.22
CA ALA A 220 -2.57 -12.11 8.67
C ALA A 220 -1.29 -12.65 9.32
N GLU A 221 -0.69 -13.71 8.76
CA GLU A 221 0.61 -14.22 9.20
C GLU A 221 1.72 -13.17 9.01
N LEU A 222 1.74 -12.44 7.90
CA LEU A 222 2.70 -11.36 7.69
C LEU A 222 2.61 -10.30 8.79
N LEU A 223 1.41 -9.89 9.22
CA LEU A 223 1.21 -8.96 10.32
C LEU A 223 1.54 -9.59 11.69
N ALA A 224 1.38 -10.89 11.85
CA ALA A 224 1.84 -11.61 13.04
C ALA A 224 3.37 -11.58 13.16
N LEU A 225 4.11 -11.81 12.06
CA LEU A 225 5.57 -11.66 12.00
C LEU A 225 6.02 -10.23 12.34
N ILE A 226 5.33 -9.21 11.79
CA ILE A 226 5.58 -7.80 12.13
C ILE A 226 5.36 -7.56 13.63
N SER A 227 4.25 -8.07 14.17
CA SER A 227 3.92 -7.95 15.60
C SER A 227 4.99 -8.55 16.49
N GLN A 228 5.45 -9.75 16.15
CA GLN A 228 6.52 -10.45 16.87
C GLN A 228 7.85 -9.70 16.79
N ARG A 229 8.23 -9.22 15.61
CA ARG A 229 9.51 -8.54 15.35
C ARG A 229 9.68 -7.29 16.21
N TRP A 230 8.64 -6.47 16.34
CA TRP A 230 8.68 -5.21 17.10
C TRP A 230 7.98 -5.27 18.45
N ARG A 231 7.44 -6.44 18.84
CA ARG A 231 6.71 -6.65 20.11
C ARG A 231 5.53 -5.68 20.27
N VAL A 232 4.75 -5.54 19.22
CA VAL A 232 3.54 -4.71 19.16
C VAL A 232 2.35 -5.57 18.70
N ARG A 233 1.16 -4.99 18.67
CA ARG A 233 -0.01 -5.61 18.04
C ARG A 233 -0.34 -4.87 16.74
N ALA A 234 0.15 -5.38 15.61
CA ALA A 234 -0.29 -4.91 14.29
C ALA A 234 -1.75 -5.28 14.06
N GLN A 235 -2.52 -4.38 13.48
CA GLN A 235 -3.96 -4.53 13.31
C GLN A 235 -4.30 -4.75 11.83
N LEU A 236 -5.20 -5.71 11.57
CA LEU A 236 -5.78 -6.00 10.27
C LEU A 236 -7.28 -5.82 10.34
N THR A 237 -7.85 -5.16 9.33
CA THR A 237 -9.30 -5.12 9.12
C THR A 237 -9.60 -5.48 7.68
N VAL A 238 -10.63 -6.29 7.47
CA VAL A 238 -11.04 -6.79 6.16
C VAL A 238 -12.41 -6.21 5.84
N ALA A 239 -12.54 -5.57 4.69
CA ALA A 239 -13.82 -5.07 4.19
C ALA A 239 -14.70 -6.22 3.69
N SER A 240 -16.01 -6.11 3.86
CA SER A 240 -16.97 -7.16 3.50
C SER A 240 -17.48 -7.08 2.05
N LEU A 241 -16.98 -6.13 1.25
CA LEU A 241 -17.39 -5.94 -0.15
C LEU A 241 -17.19 -7.20 -0.98
N ARG A 242 -18.24 -7.59 -1.72
CA ARG A 242 -18.26 -8.69 -2.68
C ARG A 242 -18.97 -8.27 -3.98
N PHE A 243 -18.60 -8.89 -5.09
CA PHE A 243 -19.13 -8.60 -6.42
C PHE A 243 -19.85 -9.78 -7.08
N ASP A 244 -20.15 -10.83 -6.34
CA ASP A 244 -20.81 -12.06 -6.80
C ASP A 244 -22.15 -11.81 -7.51
N HIS A 245 -22.90 -10.78 -7.09
CA HIS A 245 -24.20 -10.41 -7.66
C HIS A 245 -24.13 -9.27 -8.71
N CYS A 246 -22.93 -8.76 -9.05
CA CYS A 246 -22.77 -7.73 -10.06
C CYS A 246 -23.05 -8.27 -11.47
N ARG A 247 -23.59 -7.43 -12.35
CA ARG A 247 -23.83 -7.76 -13.75
C ARG A 247 -22.52 -7.74 -14.56
N SER A 248 -21.62 -6.83 -14.23
CA SER A 248 -20.32 -6.69 -14.89
C SER A 248 -19.44 -7.90 -14.65
N GLN A 249 -19.02 -8.57 -15.73
CA GLN A 249 -18.05 -9.67 -15.65
C GLN A 249 -16.72 -9.20 -15.05
N ALA A 250 -16.28 -7.99 -15.40
CA ALA A 250 -15.03 -7.43 -14.90
C ALA A 250 -15.02 -7.23 -13.36
N LEU A 251 -16.19 -7.07 -12.72
CA LEU A 251 -16.31 -7.06 -11.27
C LEU A 251 -16.38 -8.49 -10.71
N ARG A 252 -17.14 -9.40 -11.32
CA ARG A 252 -17.17 -10.81 -10.89
C ARG A 252 -15.82 -11.51 -10.99
N ASP A 253 -14.89 -10.99 -11.79
CA ASP A 253 -13.52 -11.51 -11.89
C ASP A 253 -12.71 -11.28 -10.59
N TYR A 254 -13.14 -10.36 -9.71
CA TYR A 254 -12.58 -10.24 -8.35
C TYR A 254 -12.86 -11.50 -7.53
N GLU A 255 -14.09 -12.04 -7.60
CA GLU A 255 -14.47 -13.28 -6.90
C GLU A 255 -13.70 -14.51 -7.41
N ARG A 256 -13.18 -14.43 -8.65
CA ARG A 256 -12.35 -15.47 -9.27
C ARG A 256 -10.85 -15.29 -8.97
N GLY A 257 -10.47 -14.27 -8.19
CA GLY A 257 -9.09 -14.00 -7.80
C GLY A 257 -8.22 -13.32 -8.86
N TYR A 258 -8.78 -12.82 -9.98
CA TYR A 258 -8.02 -12.08 -10.99
C TYR A 258 -7.62 -10.67 -10.50
N VAL A 259 -8.39 -10.10 -9.61
CA VAL A 259 -8.06 -8.86 -8.91
C VAL A 259 -8.38 -9.08 -7.43
N LYS A 260 -7.45 -8.76 -6.56
CA LYS A 260 -7.61 -9.00 -5.11
C LYS A 260 -7.54 -7.72 -4.32
N GLU A 261 -6.61 -6.85 -4.65
CA GLU A 261 -6.38 -5.56 -3.99
C GLU A 261 -5.70 -4.60 -4.98
N GLY A 262 -5.60 -3.34 -4.64
CA GLY A 262 -4.88 -2.29 -5.36
C GLY A 262 -5.56 -0.94 -5.19
N VAL A 263 -4.78 0.11 -5.27
CA VAL A 263 -5.22 1.50 -5.14
C VAL A 263 -6.08 1.73 -3.89
N GLY A 264 -5.85 0.91 -2.84
CA GLY A 264 -6.54 1.02 -1.56
C GLY A 264 -7.98 0.52 -1.54
N ALA A 265 -8.36 -0.39 -2.43
CA ALA A 265 -9.72 -0.89 -2.57
C ALA A 265 -10.36 -1.34 -1.25
N GLY A 266 -9.63 -2.14 -0.44
CA GLY A 266 -10.12 -2.60 0.85
C GLY A 266 -10.32 -1.47 1.86
N GLY A 267 -9.40 -0.51 1.92
CA GLY A 267 -9.54 0.64 2.81
C GLY A 267 -10.68 1.57 2.41
N PHE A 268 -10.91 1.78 1.13
CA PHE A 268 -12.07 2.56 0.67
C PHE A 268 -13.40 1.82 0.90
N ALA A 269 -13.45 0.50 0.69
CA ALA A 269 -14.62 -0.29 1.04
C ALA A 269 -14.90 -0.24 2.55
N LEU A 270 -13.87 -0.33 3.39
CA LEU A 270 -14.01 -0.16 4.83
C LEU A 270 -14.49 1.25 5.22
N LEU A 271 -14.00 2.30 4.55
CA LEU A 271 -14.46 3.68 4.77
C LEU A 271 -15.96 3.82 4.48
N TRP A 272 -16.44 3.14 3.44
CA TRP A 272 -17.87 3.05 3.13
C TRP A 272 -18.67 2.40 4.28
N GLU A 273 -18.20 1.25 4.75
CA GLU A 273 -18.84 0.52 5.86
C GLU A 273 -18.85 1.34 7.16
N LEU A 274 -17.74 2.01 7.47
CA LEU A 274 -17.63 2.91 8.63
C LEU A 274 -18.57 4.14 8.53
N SER A 275 -19.00 4.52 7.33
CA SER A 275 -20.02 5.55 7.12
C SER A 275 -21.45 5.05 7.41
N GLY A 276 -21.62 3.79 7.85
CA GLY A 276 -22.90 3.16 8.17
C GLY A 276 -23.65 2.63 6.95
N ARG A 277 -23.02 2.50 5.80
CA ARG A 277 -23.65 2.03 4.57
C ARG A 277 -23.33 0.55 4.29
N PRO A 278 -24.30 -0.22 3.77
CA PRO A 278 -24.08 -1.64 3.48
C PRO A 278 -23.16 -1.86 2.28
N ALA A 279 -22.34 -2.91 2.33
CA ALA A 279 -21.43 -3.29 1.24
C ALA A 279 -22.16 -3.59 -0.09
N ALA A 280 -23.39 -4.12 -0.01
CA ALA A 280 -24.21 -4.39 -1.20
C ALA A 280 -24.56 -3.11 -1.99
N GLU A 281 -24.75 -1.97 -1.31
CA GLU A 281 -24.96 -0.68 -1.97
C GLU A 281 -23.70 -0.22 -2.71
N LEU A 282 -22.52 -0.41 -2.12
CA LEU A 282 -21.24 -0.13 -2.78
C LEU A 282 -21.04 -1.03 -4.01
N ALA A 283 -21.38 -2.31 -3.90
CA ALA A 283 -21.29 -3.24 -5.04
C ALA A 283 -22.18 -2.77 -6.21
N ALA A 284 -23.41 -2.36 -5.93
CA ALA A 284 -24.32 -1.83 -6.95
C ALA A 284 -23.81 -0.51 -7.57
N LEU A 285 -23.20 0.37 -6.78
CA LEU A 285 -22.57 1.61 -7.27
C LEU A 285 -21.38 1.30 -8.18
N CYS A 286 -20.53 0.38 -7.78
CA CYS A 286 -19.38 -0.05 -8.60
C CYS A 286 -19.85 -0.68 -9.91
N ASP A 287 -20.94 -1.46 -9.91
CA ASP A 287 -21.51 -2.06 -11.11
C ASP A 287 -22.01 -0.99 -12.10
N ALA A 288 -22.75 0.00 -11.60
CA ALA A 288 -23.22 1.13 -12.40
C ALA A 288 -22.06 2.01 -12.93
N ASP A 289 -21.01 2.24 -12.11
CA ASP A 289 -19.83 3.00 -12.52
C ASP A 289 -19.01 2.23 -13.57
N CYS A 290 -18.93 0.91 -13.44
CA CYS A 290 -18.27 0.03 -14.40
C CYS A 290 -18.98 0.10 -15.77
N GLU A 291 -20.30 0.02 -15.80
CA GLU A 291 -21.08 0.16 -17.03
C GLU A 291 -20.86 1.53 -17.69
N ARG A 292 -20.83 2.60 -16.91
CA ARG A 292 -20.56 3.96 -17.43
C ARG A 292 -19.18 4.07 -18.07
N LEU A 293 -18.15 3.49 -17.42
CA LEU A 293 -16.80 3.49 -17.96
C LEU A 293 -16.71 2.70 -19.27
N LEU A 294 -17.30 1.50 -19.34
CA LEU A 294 -17.26 0.66 -20.54
C LEU A 294 -18.01 1.26 -21.73
N ASN A 295 -19.06 2.04 -21.46
CA ASN A 295 -19.86 2.73 -22.48
C ASN A 295 -19.35 4.15 -22.78
N SER A 296 -18.24 4.59 -22.15
CA SER A 296 -17.69 5.92 -22.40
C SER A 296 -16.98 5.98 -23.75
N PRO A 297 -17.23 7.01 -24.58
CA PRO A 297 -16.59 7.18 -25.90
C PRO A 297 -15.06 7.35 -25.81
N TRP A 298 -14.50 7.60 -24.62
CA TRP A 298 -13.05 7.71 -24.39
C TRP A 298 -12.29 6.37 -24.43
N LEU A 299 -12.99 5.23 -24.39
CA LEU A 299 -12.38 3.89 -24.49
C LEU A 299 -12.52 3.28 -25.89
N GLY A 300 -13.19 3.93 -26.82
CA GLY A 300 -13.43 3.45 -28.19
C GLY A 300 -12.38 3.85 -29.24
N GLY A 301 -11.24 4.37 -28.83
CA GLY A 301 -10.19 4.88 -29.73
C GLY A 301 -8.78 4.44 -29.29
N ALA A 302 -8.53 3.12 -29.23
CA ALA A 302 -7.17 2.57 -29.12
C ALA A 302 -7.05 1.37 -30.04
#